data_6413621fdad3844e5f1a3afa02de30f6
#
_entry.id   6413621fdad3844e5f1a3afa02de30f6
#
_cell.length_a   1.000
_cell.length_b   1.000
_cell.length_c   1.000
_cell.angle_alpha   90.00
_cell.angle_beta   90.00
_cell.angle_gamma   90.00
#
_symmetry.space_group_name_H-M   'P 1'
#
loop_
_entity.id
_entity.type
_entity.pdbx_description
1 polymer ?
#
loop_
_entity_poly.entity_id
_entity_poly.type
_entity_poly.pdbx_seq_one_letter_code
_entity_poly.pdbx_strand_id
1 'polypeptide(L)'
;MRNPAYPVLKPIEWKGSSYADLFAFPKEARHDAGYQLQRAQRGEEPEDWKPMPSIGLGAREIRIHEDSGEFRVMYLATRPEAVYVLHAFQKKSQKTSRKDLALAIKRFKTIRRSGGAG
;
A
#
# COMPACT_ATOMS: atom_id res chain seq x y z
N MET A 1 27.73 1.49 -12.22
CA MET A 1 27.07 0.34 -12.86
C MET A 1 26.28 -0.46 -11.83
N ARG A 2 25.08 -0.82 -12.18
CA ARG A 2 24.22 -1.53 -11.23
C ARG A 2 24.66 -2.99 -11.08
N ASN A 3 24.75 -3.45 -9.85
CA ASN A 3 25.05 -4.85 -9.60
C ASN A 3 23.73 -5.64 -9.60
N PRO A 4 23.52 -6.56 -10.55
CA PRO A 4 22.27 -7.30 -10.66
C PRO A 4 22.00 -8.22 -9.47
N ALA A 5 23.00 -8.53 -8.66
CA ALA A 5 22.81 -9.37 -7.48
C ALA A 5 22.08 -8.63 -6.35
N TYR A 6 21.99 -7.32 -6.43
CA TYR A 6 21.37 -6.51 -5.40
C TYR A 6 20.25 -5.68 -6.03
N PRO A 7 19.03 -6.23 -6.09
CA PRO A 7 17.93 -5.49 -6.70
C PRO A 7 17.69 -4.20 -5.94
N VAL A 8 17.39 -3.16 -6.71
CA VAL A 8 17.09 -1.86 -6.12
C VAL A 8 15.66 -1.88 -5.61
N LEU A 9 15.47 -1.58 -4.34
CA LEU A 9 14.14 -1.45 -3.76
C LEU A 9 13.65 -0.04 -3.99
N LYS A 10 12.40 0.08 -4.46
CA LYS A 10 11.77 1.39 -4.53
C LYS A 10 11.51 1.88 -3.11
N PRO A 11 11.70 3.16 -2.83
CA PRO A 11 11.35 3.67 -1.51
C PRO A 11 9.84 3.65 -1.29
N ILE A 12 9.44 3.65 -0.03
CA ILE A 12 8.03 3.80 0.30
C ILE A 12 7.75 5.27 0.60
N GLU A 13 6.70 5.81 0.00
CA GLU A 13 6.18 7.11 0.36
C GLU A 13 4.88 6.93 1.10
N TRP A 14 4.86 7.38 2.34
CA TRP A 14 3.69 7.23 3.20
C TRP A 14 2.80 8.46 3.05
N LYS A 15 1.55 8.26 2.66
CA LYS A 15 0.63 9.38 2.49
C LYS A 15 -0.21 9.57 3.75
N GLY A 16 -0.37 10.80 4.18
CA GLY A 16 -1.15 11.11 5.38
C GLY A 16 -0.63 10.37 6.60
N SER A 17 -1.54 9.79 7.37
CA SER A 17 -1.20 9.06 8.58
C SER A 17 -0.90 7.58 8.34
N SER A 18 -0.74 7.15 7.09
CA SER A 18 -0.66 5.73 6.77
C SER A 18 0.47 5.00 7.49
N TYR A 19 1.61 5.65 7.70
CA TYR A 19 2.72 5.01 8.42
C TYR A 19 2.33 4.74 9.88
N ALA A 20 1.83 5.77 10.56
CA ALA A 20 1.45 5.62 11.96
C ALA A 20 0.32 4.59 12.11
N ASP A 21 -0.62 4.58 11.18
CA ASP A 21 -1.74 3.65 11.22
C ASP A 21 -1.28 2.21 11.04
N LEU A 22 -0.36 1.97 10.11
CA LEU A 22 0.19 0.63 9.91
C LEU A 22 1.03 0.20 11.11
N PHE A 23 1.83 1.12 11.63
CA PHE A 23 2.69 0.82 12.76
C PHE A 23 1.88 0.45 14.01
N ALA A 24 0.64 0.92 14.09
CA ALA A 24 -0.26 0.61 15.19
C ALA A 24 -0.93 -0.76 15.07
N PHE A 25 -0.74 -1.47 13.98
CA PHE A 25 -1.26 -2.84 13.85
C PHE A 25 -0.67 -3.74 14.93
N PRO A 26 -1.38 -4.79 15.36
CA PRO A 26 -0.76 -5.81 16.20
C PRO A 26 0.50 -6.35 15.56
N LYS A 27 1.42 -6.83 16.37
CA LYS A 27 2.77 -7.20 15.94
C LYS A 27 2.79 -8.09 14.68
N GLU A 28 2.01 -9.18 14.68
CA GLU A 28 2.01 -10.10 13.54
C GLU A 28 1.49 -9.46 12.28
N ALA A 29 0.42 -8.68 12.41
CA ALA A 29 -0.16 -8.00 11.25
C ALA A 29 0.80 -6.93 10.72
N ARG A 30 1.48 -6.23 11.63
CA ARG A 30 2.46 -5.21 11.25
C ARG A 30 3.64 -5.84 10.50
N HIS A 31 4.15 -6.96 11.00
CA HIS A 31 5.26 -7.64 10.33
C HIS A 31 4.86 -8.15 8.96
N ASP A 32 3.66 -8.74 8.85
CA ASP A 32 3.19 -9.22 7.56
C ASP A 32 3.00 -8.08 6.59
N ALA A 33 2.41 -6.97 7.05
CA ALA A 33 2.24 -5.79 6.19
C ALA A 33 3.59 -5.29 5.67
N GLY A 34 4.59 -5.23 6.53
CA GLY A 34 5.93 -4.82 6.12
C GLY A 34 6.53 -5.74 5.10
N TYR A 35 6.36 -7.04 5.28
CA TYR A 35 6.86 -8.02 4.33
C TYR A 35 6.19 -7.88 2.95
N GLN A 36 4.87 -7.72 2.94
CA GLN A 36 4.14 -7.57 1.69
C GLN A 36 4.52 -6.29 0.96
N LEU A 37 4.73 -5.20 1.70
CA LEU A 37 5.18 -3.96 1.09
C LEU A 37 6.59 -4.10 0.54
N GLN A 38 7.45 -4.87 1.19
CA GLN A 38 8.79 -5.11 0.67
C GLN A 38 8.74 -5.85 -0.66
N ARG A 39 7.81 -6.80 -0.81
CA ARG A 39 7.61 -7.46 -2.09
C ARG A 39 7.26 -6.43 -3.17
N ALA A 40 6.34 -5.52 -2.85
CA ALA A 40 5.98 -4.46 -3.80
C ALA A 40 7.18 -3.58 -4.14
N GLN A 41 8.04 -3.28 -3.17
CA GLN A 41 9.25 -2.49 -3.41
C GLN A 41 10.20 -3.18 -4.39
N ARG A 42 10.17 -4.50 -4.43
CA ARG A 42 11.01 -5.27 -5.36
C ARG A 42 10.37 -5.45 -6.73
N GLY A 43 9.18 -4.91 -6.94
CA GLY A 43 8.45 -5.12 -8.18
C GLY A 43 7.69 -6.43 -8.22
N GLU A 44 7.57 -7.11 -7.09
CA GLU A 44 6.80 -8.34 -6.97
C GLU A 44 5.40 -8.05 -6.48
N GLU A 45 4.49 -8.99 -6.68
CA GLU A 45 3.14 -8.81 -6.18
C GLU A 45 3.04 -9.32 -4.74
N PRO A 46 2.29 -8.64 -3.88
CA PRO A 46 1.97 -9.19 -2.57
C PRO A 46 1.25 -10.53 -2.69
N GLU A 47 1.26 -11.32 -1.63
CA GLU A 47 0.69 -12.67 -1.69
C GLU A 47 -0.82 -12.69 -1.79
N ASP A 48 -1.50 -11.72 -1.19
CA ASP A 48 -2.96 -11.62 -1.27
C ASP A 48 -3.34 -10.16 -1.48
N TRP A 49 -3.81 -9.85 -2.68
CA TRP A 49 -4.16 -8.48 -3.03
C TRP A 49 -5.31 -8.48 -4.05
N LYS A 50 -5.92 -7.32 -4.19
CA LYS A 50 -6.89 -7.13 -5.27
C LYS A 50 -6.78 -5.72 -5.82
N PRO A 51 -7.19 -5.51 -7.07
CA PRO A 51 -7.22 -4.16 -7.62
C PRO A 51 -8.32 -3.34 -6.97
N MET A 52 -8.05 -2.04 -6.85
CA MET A 52 -9.00 -1.09 -6.29
C MET A 52 -9.22 0.08 -7.25
N PRO A 53 -9.89 -0.17 -8.38
CA PRO A 53 -10.07 0.88 -9.39
C PRO A 53 -10.88 2.07 -8.89
N SER A 54 -11.70 1.87 -7.87
CA SER A 54 -12.46 2.96 -7.28
C SER A 54 -11.56 3.99 -6.59
N ILE A 55 -10.35 3.60 -6.21
CA ILE A 55 -9.39 4.55 -5.63
C ILE A 55 -8.68 5.30 -6.75
N GLY A 56 -8.22 4.59 -7.76
CA GLY A 56 -7.52 5.18 -8.88
C GLY A 56 -6.84 4.11 -9.70
N LEU A 57 -6.37 4.48 -10.88
CA LEU A 57 -5.72 3.55 -11.79
C LEU A 57 -4.47 2.98 -11.17
N GLY A 58 -4.41 1.66 -11.11
CA GLY A 58 -3.26 0.95 -10.57
C GLY A 58 -3.27 0.78 -9.06
N ALA A 59 -4.21 1.37 -8.36
CA ALA A 59 -4.29 1.20 -6.90
C ALA A 59 -4.70 -0.23 -6.55
N ARG A 60 -4.14 -0.74 -5.48
CA ARG A 60 -4.36 -2.11 -5.01
C ARG A 60 -4.58 -2.13 -3.52
N GLU A 61 -5.15 -3.23 -3.04
CA GLU A 61 -5.34 -3.46 -1.62
C GLU A 61 -4.64 -4.77 -1.24
N ILE A 62 -3.70 -4.70 -0.32
CA ILE A 62 -3.10 -5.89 0.29
C ILE A 62 -4.04 -6.37 1.38
N ARG A 63 -4.29 -7.68 1.43
CA ARG A 63 -5.14 -8.28 2.46
C ARG A 63 -4.27 -9.08 3.40
N ILE A 64 -4.43 -8.81 4.70
CA ILE A 64 -3.65 -9.44 5.75
C ILE A 64 -4.61 -10.10 6.72
N HIS A 65 -4.41 -11.39 6.95
CA HIS A 65 -5.27 -12.21 7.79
C HIS A 65 -4.47 -12.70 8.99
N GLU A 66 -4.88 -12.30 10.18
CA GLU A 66 -4.20 -12.71 11.41
C GLU A 66 -5.26 -13.10 12.44
N ASP A 67 -4.83 -13.79 13.49
CA ASP A 67 -5.75 -14.14 14.57
C ASP A 67 -6.37 -12.89 15.17
N SER A 68 -5.65 -11.80 15.19
CA SER A 68 -6.12 -10.53 15.73
C SER A 68 -7.13 -9.80 14.82
N GLY A 69 -7.32 -10.28 13.61
CA GLY A 69 -8.32 -9.69 12.71
C GLY A 69 -7.86 -9.57 11.28
N GLU A 70 -8.64 -8.81 10.53
CA GLU A 70 -8.41 -8.55 9.12
C GLU A 70 -7.84 -7.15 8.94
N PHE A 71 -6.75 -7.05 8.21
CA PHE A 71 -6.09 -5.76 8.01
C PHE A 71 -5.92 -5.52 6.52
N ARG A 72 -5.89 -4.26 6.15
CA ARG A 72 -5.79 -3.86 4.74
C ARG A 72 -4.75 -2.75 4.59
N VAL A 73 -3.99 -2.81 3.50
CA VAL A 73 -3.07 -1.74 3.13
C VAL A 73 -3.36 -1.35 1.68
N MET A 74 -3.76 -0.13 1.46
CA MET A 74 -4.04 0.38 0.13
C MET A 74 -2.81 1.09 -0.39
N TYR A 75 -2.36 0.75 -1.60
CA TYR A 75 -1.08 1.23 -2.11
C TYR A 75 -1.11 1.37 -3.63
N LEU A 76 -0.09 2.06 -4.15
CA LEU A 76 0.15 2.21 -5.57
C LEU A 76 1.63 1.92 -5.82
N ALA A 77 1.93 0.93 -6.66
CA ALA A 77 3.31 0.54 -6.95
C ALA A 77 3.66 0.62 -8.43
N THR A 78 2.79 1.19 -9.25
CA THR A 78 3.02 1.29 -10.68
C THR A 78 3.98 2.40 -11.07
N ARG A 79 4.28 3.30 -10.14
CA ARG A 79 5.19 4.42 -10.41
C ARG A 79 6.63 3.97 -10.22
N PRO A 80 7.55 4.37 -11.09
CA PRO A 80 8.94 3.94 -10.96
C PRO A 80 9.65 4.54 -9.77
N GLU A 81 9.20 5.69 -9.29
CA GLU A 81 9.92 6.42 -8.25
C GLU A 81 9.65 5.90 -6.84
N ALA A 82 8.51 5.26 -6.58
CA ALA A 82 8.16 4.87 -5.21
C ALA A 82 6.97 3.91 -5.16
N VAL A 83 6.82 3.26 -4.01
CA VAL A 83 5.57 2.59 -3.62
C VAL A 83 4.86 3.56 -2.69
N TYR A 84 3.68 3.99 -3.09
CA TYR A 84 2.90 4.94 -2.30
C TYR A 84 1.92 4.17 -1.43
N VAL A 85 2.02 4.33 -0.11
CA VAL A 85 1.05 3.74 0.80
C VAL A 85 -0.02 4.78 1.09
N LEU A 86 -1.24 4.48 0.68
CA LEU A 86 -2.35 5.42 0.74
C LEU A 86 -3.09 5.37 2.07
N HIS A 87 -3.28 4.16 2.60
CA HIS A 87 -4.08 3.99 3.81
C HIS A 87 -3.85 2.60 4.38
N ALA A 88 -3.89 2.47 5.69
CA ALA A 88 -3.74 1.20 6.38
C ALA A 88 -4.75 1.17 7.53
N PHE A 89 -5.49 0.06 7.65
CA PHE A 89 -6.57 0.00 8.62
C PHE A 89 -6.96 -1.44 8.95
N GLN A 90 -7.60 -1.62 10.10
CA GLN A 90 -8.21 -2.89 10.44
C GLN A 90 -9.62 -2.91 9.88
N LYS A 91 -9.93 -3.95 9.12
CA LYS A 91 -11.24 -4.07 8.50
C LYS A 91 -12.18 -4.75 9.47
N LYS A 92 -13.27 -4.09 9.81
CA LYS A 92 -14.20 -4.58 10.83
C LYS A 92 -15.57 -4.95 10.28
N SER A 93 -15.76 -4.88 8.97
CA SER A 93 -17.04 -5.22 8.35
C SER A 93 -16.78 -5.88 6.99
N GLN A 94 -17.82 -6.44 6.40
CA GLN A 94 -17.73 -7.09 5.10
C GLN A 94 -17.20 -6.17 4.01
N LYS A 95 -17.66 -4.94 4.02
CA LYS A 95 -17.24 -3.95 3.02
C LYS A 95 -16.26 -2.97 3.62
N THR A 96 -15.35 -2.48 2.79
CA THR A 96 -14.50 -1.35 3.18
C THR A 96 -15.39 -0.15 3.45
N SER A 97 -15.17 0.51 4.57
CA SER A 97 -15.99 1.65 4.94
C SER A 97 -15.82 2.81 3.97
N ARG A 98 -16.85 3.65 3.87
CA ARG A 98 -16.76 4.84 3.03
C ARG A 98 -15.64 5.77 3.49
N LYS A 99 -15.43 5.85 4.79
CA LYS A 99 -14.36 6.69 5.35
C LYS A 99 -13.00 6.21 4.89
N ASP A 100 -12.74 4.91 4.99
CA ASP A 100 -11.46 4.35 4.57
C ASP A 100 -11.23 4.54 3.08
N LEU A 101 -12.25 4.29 2.29
CA LEU A 101 -12.16 4.46 0.85
C LEU A 101 -11.91 5.93 0.49
N ALA A 102 -12.64 6.84 1.12
CA ALA A 102 -12.49 8.27 0.84
C ALA A 102 -11.09 8.78 1.18
N LEU A 103 -10.50 8.30 2.29
CA LEU A 103 -9.14 8.68 2.64
C LEU A 103 -8.16 8.22 1.58
N ALA A 104 -8.30 6.98 1.12
CA ALA A 104 -7.41 6.45 0.08
C ALA A 104 -7.53 7.25 -1.22
N ILE A 105 -8.75 7.57 -1.61
CA ILE A 105 -9.00 8.36 -2.83
C ILE A 105 -8.36 9.75 -2.70
N LYS A 106 -8.57 10.39 -1.57
CA LYS A 106 -8.02 11.73 -1.34
C LYS A 106 -6.50 11.72 -1.44
N ARG A 107 -5.88 10.72 -0.83
CA ARG A 107 -4.42 10.63 -0.81
C ARG A 107 -3.86 10.23 -2.18
N PHE A 108 -4.58 9.39 -2.92
CA PHE A 108 -4.20 9.05 -4.28
C PHE A 108 -4.11 10.31 -5.15
N LYS A 109 -5.05 11.22 -4.97
CA LYS A 109 -5.08 12.46 -5.76
C LYS A 109 -3.90 13.37 -5.49
N THR A 110 -3.18 13.17 -4.40
CA THR A 110 -2.01 13.98 -4.11
C THR A 110 -0.74 13.49 -4.81
N ILE A 111 -0.81 12.33 -5.47
CA ILE A 111 0.35 11.79 -6.16
C ILE A 111 0.44 12.46 -7.54
N ARG A 112 1.64 12.95 -7.87
CA ARG A 112 1.86 13.57 -9.16
C ARG A 112 1.75 12.55 -10.27
N ARG A 113 1.20 12.97 -11.40
CA ARG A 113 1.16 12.12 -12.56
C ARG A 113 2.56 11.77 -13.01
N SER A 114 2.77 10.48 -13.24
CA SER A 114 4.03 10.00 -13.75
C SER A 114 4.24 10.56 -15.15
N GLY A 115 5.41 11.11 -15.42
CA GLY A 115 5.70 11.71 -16.70
C GLY A 115 4.88 12.93 -16.96
N GLY A 116 4.22 13.41 -15.95
CA GLY A 116 3.39 14.58 -16.07
C GLY A 116 4.25 15.71 -16.60
N ALA A 117 3.78 16.26 -17.61
CA ALA A 117 4.52 17.25 -18.34
C ALA A 117 4.78 18.42 -17.44
N GLY A 118 5.38 18.18 -16.80
CA GLY A 118 5.64 19.28 -15.90
C GLY A 118 5.56 19.18 -15.31
#